data_829514b87e12ef5857d7dfaa3221edac
#
_entry.id   829514b87e12ef5857d7dfaa3221edac
#
_cell.length_a   1.000
_cell.length_b   1.000
_cell.length_c   1.000
_cell.angle_alpha   90.00
_cell.angle_beta   90.00
_cell.angle_gamma   90.00
#
_symmetry.space_group_name_H-M   'P 1'
#
loop_
_entity.id
_entity.type
_entity.pdbx_description
1 polymer ?
#
loop_
_entity_poly.entity_id
_entity_poly.type
_entity_poly.pdbx_seq_one_letter_code
_entity_poly.pdbx_strand_id
1 'polypeptide(L)'
;AGRVTPRLFQLCEGVQLEVSEPFGGFVLRDASMDEEVVFVCTGTGVAPFRSMIHQRLQKQNGSNVVLVMGNRHREDVLGHAEWLQLAAAEPRFQYMPVLSRPKETDDDMLTGYVHAHYSDWVTKNPQIHVYVCGWDAMCKEARQRLKDLGLTRRQYFFEQYDG
;
A
#
# COMPACT_ATOMS: atom_id res chain seq x y z
N ALA A 1 -3.95 -24.03 -4.22
CA ALA A 1 -4.62 -23.53 -3.00
C ALA A 1 -3.65 -23.63 -1.83
N GLY A 2 -3.56 -22.56 -1.03
CA GLY A 2 -2.69 -22.54 0.14
C GLY A 2 -3.07 -23.60 1.19
N ARG A 3 -2.12 -24.01 2.00
CA ARG A 3 -2.33 -25.06 3.01
C ARG A 3 -3.06 -24.55 4.27
N VAL A 4 -2.89 -23.28 4.60
CA VAL A 4 -3.37 -22.64 5.83
C VAL A 4 -4.74 -21.97 5.63
N THR A 5 -4.87 -21.13 4.60
CA THR A 5 -6.06 -20.32 4.33
C THR A 5 -7.37 -21.13 4.28
N PRO A 6 -7.45 -22.29 3.58
CA PRO A 6 -8.70 -23.10 3.58
C PRO A 6 -9.10 -23.59 4.96
N ARG A 7 -8.12 -23.83 5.85
CA ARG A 7 -8.42 -24.24 7.24
C ARG A 7 -8.95 -23.07 8.06
N LEU A 8 -8.34 -21.87 7.89
CA LEU A 8 -8.82 -20.66 8.57
C LEU A 8 -10.27 -20.33 8.23
N PHE A 9 -10.66 -20.46 6.95
CA PHE A 9 -12.04 -20.22 6.52
C PHE A 9 -13.08 -21.23 7.07
N GLN A 10 -12.64 -22.36 7.63
CA GLN A 10 -13.52 -23.36 8.27
C GLN A 10 -13.70 -23.13 9.77
N LEU A 11 -12.95 -22.18 10.36
CA LEU A 11 -13.03 -21.90 11.79
C LEU A 11 -14.28 -21.08 12.10
N CYS A 12 -14.87 -21.37 13.26
CA CYS A 12 -15.97 -20.60 13.81
C CYS A 12 -15.46 -19.54 14.79
N GLU A 13 -16.30 -18.57 15.05
CA GLU A 13 -16.05 -17.57 16.09
C GLU A 13 -15.76 -18.22 17.45
N GLY A 14 -14.78 -17.72 18.18
CA GLY A 14 -14.37 -18.24 19.50
C GLY A 14 -13.28 -19.31 19.45
N VAL A 15 -12.87 -19.80 18.28
CA VAL A 15 -11.73 -20.72 18.16
C VAL A 15 -10.43 -19.98 18.49
N GLN A 16 -9.65 -20.57 19.39
CA GLN A 16 -8.34 -20.06 19.74
C GLN A 16 -7.29 -20.55 18.73
N LEU A 17 -6.42 -19.63 18.30
CA LEU A 17 -5.30 -19.91 17.43
C LEU A 17 -4.01 -19.58 18.15
N GLU A 18 -3.02 -20.48 18.06
CA GLU A 18 -1.67 -20.23 18.50
C GLU A 18 -0.89 -19.60 17.34
N VAL A 19 -0.29 -18.44 17.58
CA VAL A 19 0.52 -17.70 16.61
C VAL A 19 1.89 -17.41 17.19
N SER A 20 2.92 -17.43 16.34
CA SER A 20 4.27 -17.04 16.73
C SER A 20 4.39 -15.52 16.86
N GLU A 21 5.45 -15.07 17.49
CA GLU A 21 5.87 -13.66 17.40
C GLU A 21 6.02 -13.23 15.93
N PRO A 22 5.70 -11.96 15.61
CA PRO A 22 5.87 -11.45 14.26
C PRO A 22 7.35 -11.43 13.87
N PHE A 23 7.63 -11.81 12.63
CA PHE A 23 8.97 -11.77 12.07
C PHE A 23 8.96 -11.17 10.66
N GLY A 24 10.12 -10.68 10.21
CA GLY A 24 10.28 -10.07 8.89
C GLY A 24 11.02 -8.75 8.95
N GLY A 25 11.45 -8.26 7.79
CA GLY A 25 12.23 -7.03 7.64
C GLY A 25 11.53 -5.89 6.90
N PHE A 26 10.29 -6.11 6.43
CA PHE A 26 9.52 -5.09 5.74
C PHE A 26 8.75 -4.25 6.75
N VAL A 27 9.44 -3.25 7.28
CA VAL A 27 8.93 -2.35 8.33
C VAL A 27 9.12 -0.90 7.93
N LEU A 28 8.31 -0.02 8.52
CA LEU A 28 8.48 1.42 8.36
C LEU A 28 9.84 1.83 8.96
N ARG A 29 10.68 2.50 8.17
CA ARG A 29 12.02 2.93 8.59
C ARG A 29 11.93 4.23 9.39
N ASP A 30 12.82 4.40 10.37
CA ASP A 30 12.87 5.63 11.19
C ASP A 30 13.01 6.88 10.30
N ALA A 31 13.88 6.82 9.28
CA ALA A 31 14.04 7.90 8.32
C ALA A 31 12.75 8.27 7.57
N SER A 32 11.80 7.33 7.43
CA SER A 32 10.51 7.59 6.80
C SER A 32 9.50 8.26 7.74
N MET A 33 9.83 8.41 9.01
CA MET A 33 8.93 9.05 9.98
C MET A 33 8.84 10.57 9.80
N ASP A 34 9.81 11.19 9.18
CA ASP A 34 9.89 12.65 8.96
C ASP A 34 9.61 13.04 7.52
N GLU A 35 9.82 12.12 6.60
CA GLU A 35 9.66 12.37 5.17
C GLU A 35 8.23 12.11 4.69
N GLU A 36 7.86 12.62 3.53
CA GLU A 36 6.67 12.23 2.81
C GLU A 36 6.76 10.77 2.36
N VAL A 37 5.68 10.02 2.52
CA VAL A 37 5.69 8.59 2.21
C VAL A 37 4.59 8.24 1.24
N VAL A 38 4.94 7.51 0.17
CA VAL A 38 3.99 6.89 -0.76
C VAL A 38 4.02 5.37 -0.57
N PHE A 39 2.87 4.81 -0.27
CA PHE A 39 2.61 3.38 -0.26
C PHE A 39 1.95 2.97 -1.58
N VAL A 40 2.57 2.07 -2.32
CA VAL A 40 2.08 1.56 -3.60
C VAL A 40 1.82 0.07 -3.49
N CYS A 41 0.59 -0.36 -3.68
CA CYS A 41 0.25 -1.78 -3.57
C CYS A 41 -0.72 -2.28 -4.64
N THR A 42 -0.81 -3.61 -4.74
CA THR A 42 -1.87 -4.30 -5.48
C THR A 42 -2.50 -5.39 -4.61
N GLY A 43 -3.84 -5.45 -4.60
CA GLY A 43 -4.60 -6.46 -3.88
C GLY A 43 -4.23 -6.57 -2.40
N THR A 44 -3.88 -7.78 -1.95
CA THR A 44 -3.49 -8.06 -0.55
C THR A 44 -2.19 -7.40 -0.11
N GLY A 45 -1.40 -6.83 -1.03
CA GLY A 45 -0.20 -6.05 -0.70
C GLY A 45 -0.47 -4.82 0.16
N VAL A 46 -1.72 -4.44 0.37
CA VAL A 46 -2.11 -3.39 1.32
C VAL A 46 -1.92 -3.81 2.79
N ALA A 47 -1.88 -5.11 3.08
CA ALA A 47 -1.88 -5.62 4.45
C ALA A 47 -0.75 -5.06 5.34
N PRO A 48 0.54 -5.06 4.96
CA PRO A 48 1.59 -4.46 5.76
C PRO A 48 1.44 -2.94 5.89
N PHE A 49 0.87 -2.29 4.89
CA PHE A 49 0.71 -0.83 4.88
C PHE A 49 -0.33 -0.33 5.87
N ARG A 50 -1.33 -1.14 6.22
CA ARG A 50 -2.34 -0.73 7.18
C ARG A 50 -1.71 -0.30 8.52
N SER A 51 -0.84 -1.12 9.10
CA SER A 51 -0.14 -0.78 10.34
C SER A 51 0.85 0.38 10.16
N MET A 52 1.60 0.41 9.06
CA MET A 52 2.59 1.45 8.76
C MET A 52 1.95 2.82 8.59
N ILE A 53 0.80 2.92 7.91
CA ILE A 53 0.04 4.16 7.71
C ILE A 53 -0.45 4.69 9.07
N HIS A 54 -1.08 3.85 9.89
CA HIS A 54 -1.54 4.26 11.21
C HIS A 54 -0.37 4.70 12.11
N GLN A 55 0.73 3.97 12.14
CA GLN A 55 1.94 4.35 12.88
C GLN A 55 2.48 5.72 12.42
N ARG A 56 2.52 5.94 11.10
CA ARG A 56 3.03 7.17 10.52
C ARG A 56 2.15 8.38 10.86
N LEU A 57 0.83 8.21 10.84
CA LEU A 57 -0.15 9.27 11.15
C LEU A 57 -0.23 9.61 12.64
N GLN A 58 0.20 8.71 13.55
CA GLN A 58 0.30 9.02 14.98
C GLN A 58 1.33 10.11 15.29
N LYS A 59 2.32 10.30 14.41
CA LYS A 59 3.31 11.37 14.58
C LYS A 59 2.64 12.73 14.32
N GLN A 60 2.58 13.55 15.35
CA GLN A 60 2.11 14.94 15.22
C GLN A 60 3.09 15.74 14.31
N ASN A 61 2.56 16.63 13.50
CA ASN A 61 3.32 17.46 12.57
C ASN A 61 4.15 16.66 11.54
N GLY A 62 3.75 15.44 11.24
CA GLY A 62 4.39 14.64 10.18
C GLY A 62 4.01 15.10 8.77
N SER A 63 4.85 14.76 7.79
CA SER A 63 4.61 15.02 6.36
C SER A 63 3.48 14.13 5.80
N ASN A 64 3.06 14.38 4.57
CA ASN A 64 1.97 13.64 3.91
C ASN A 64 2.23 12.14 3.79
N VAL A 65 1.15 11.41 3.75
CA VAL A 65 1.11 9.96 3.53
C VAL A 65 0.14 9.68 2.39
N VAL A 66 0.60 8.98 1.37
CA VAL A 66 -0.20 8.64 0.20
C VAL A 66 -0.32 7.13 0.07
N LEU A 67 -1.53 6.62 -0.14
CA LEU A 67 -1.78 5.23 -0.48
C LEU A 67 -2.31 5.12 -1.91
N VAL A 68 -1.51 4.55 -2.81
CA VAL A 68 -1.90 4.20 -4.18
C VAL A 68 -2.20 2.70 -4.23
N MET A 69 -3.47 2.33 -4.33
CA MET A 69 -3.93 0.95 -4.21
C MET A 69 -4.57 0.46 -5.50
N GLY A 70 -3.90 -0.46 -6.19
CA GLY A 70 -4.35 -1.05 -7.45
C GLY A 70 -5.14 -2.36 -7.27
N ASN A 71 -6.28 -2.44 -7.92
CA ASN A 71 -7.12 -3.64 -7.98
C ASN A 71 -7.65 -3.85 -9.40
N ARG A 72 -8.25 -4.99 -9.68
CA ARG A 72 -8.92 -5.22 -10.96
C ARG A 72 -10.29 -4.54 -10.98
N HIS A 73 -11.09 -4.81 -9.99
CA HIS A 73 -12.46 -4.32 -9.85
C HIS A 73 -12.67 -3.71 -8.46
N ARG A 74 -13.73 -2.92 -8.30
CA ARG A 74 -14.10 -2.26 -7.03
C ARG A 74 -14.30 -3.27 -5.89
N GLU A 75 -14.94 -4.39 -6.17
CA GLU A 75 -15.21 -5.46 -5.21
C GLU A 75 -13.94 -6.13 -4.66
N ASP A 76 -12.80 -5.98 -5.35
CA ASP A 76 -11.49 -6.50 -4.91
C ASP A 76 -10.76 -5.55 -3.94
N VAL A 77 -11.26 -4.32 -3.75
CA VAL A 77 -10.58 -3.29 -2.96
C VAL A 77 -10.76 -3.55 -1.46
N LEU A 78 -9.70 -4.02 -0.82
CA LEU A 78 -9.71 -4.34 0.60
C LEU A 78 -9.73 -3.08 1.46
N GLY A 79 -10.70 -3.00 2.39
CA GLY A 79 -10.77 -1.90 3.36
C GLY A 79 -11.18 -0.56 2.75
N HIS A 80 -11.82 -0.52 1.58
CA HIS A 80 -12.16 0.72 0.87
C HIS A 80 -12.85 1.76 1.77
N ALA A 81 -13.87 1.35 2.52
CA ALA A 81 -14.58 2.24 3.43
C ALA A 81 -13.69 2.78 4.56
N GLU A 82 -12.78 1.95 5.10
CA GLU A 82 -11.80 2.36 6.11
C GLU A 82 -10.87 3.45 5.56
N TRP A 83 -10.36 3.25 4.34
CA TRP A 83 -9.43 4.22 3.72
C TRP A 83 -10.11 5.55 3.40
N LEU A 84 -11.37 5.53 2.95
CA LEU A 84 -12.15 6.74 2.73
C LEU A 84 -12.42 7.49 4.05
N GLN A 85 -12.78 6.78 5.12
CA GLN A 85 -12.97 7.38 6.44
C GLN A 85 -11.68 7.98 6.99
N LEU A 86 -10.55 7.29 6.82
CA LEU A 86 -9.25 7.80 7.24
C LEU A 86 -8.86 9.06 6.46
N ALA A 87 -9.06 9.08 5.14
CA ALA A 87 -8.78 10.25 4.32
C ALA A 87 -9.68 11.46 4.65
N ALA A 88 -10.91 11.21 5.06
CA ALA A 88 -11.82 12.27 5.52
C ALA A 88 -11.43 12.83 6.90
N ALA A 89 -10.84 12.01 7.77
CA ALA A 89 -10.49 12.38 9.14
C ALA A 89 -9.06 12.95 9.27
N GLU A 90 -8.14 12.57 8.40
CA GLU A 90 -6.73 12.94 8.48
C GLU A 90 -6.29 13.68 7.19
N PRO A 91 -6.19 15.02 7.22
CA PRO A 91 -5.86 15.82 6.04
C PRO A 91 -4.48 15.52 5.42
N ARG A 92 -3.58 14.90 6.18
CA ARG A 92 -2.25 14.48 5.68
C ARG A 92 -2.29 13.14 4.94
N PHE A 93 -3.42 12.41 4.99
CA PHE A 93 -3.57 11.14 4.32
C PHE A 93 -4.33 11.28 3.02
N GLN A 94 -3.73 10.84 1.93
CA GLN A 94 -4.38 10.77 0.62
C GLN A 94 -4.53 9.33 0.18
N TYR A 95 -5.76 8.95 -0.16
CA TYR A 95 -6.10 7.63 -0.66
C TYR A 95 -6.43 7.69 -2.14
N MET A 96 -5.74 6.88 -2.94
CA MET A 96 -5.84 6.81 -4.40
C MET A 96 -6.16 5.38 -4.84
N PRO A 97 -7.45 4.96 -4.85
CA PRO A 97 -7.85 3.68 -5.41
C PRO A 97 -7.77 3.69 -6.93
N VAL A 98 -7.13 2.67 -7.51
CA VAL A 98 -6.88 2.54 -8.94
C VAL A 98 -7.46 1.23 -9.45
N LEU A 99 -8.30 1.27 -10.49
CA LEU A 99 -8.89 0.09 -11.10
C LEU A 99 -8.33 -0.14 -12.51
N SER A 100 -7.80 -1.35 -12.75
CA SER A 100 -7.34 -1.74 -14.09
C SER A 100 -8.46 -2.21 -15.02
N ARG A 101 -9.62 -2.54 -14.46
CA ARG A 101 -10.84 -2.96 -15.17
C ARG A 101 -12.07 -2.33 -14.55
N PRO A 102 -12.21 -0.99 -14.60
CA PRO A 102 -13.34 -0.29 -14.01
C PRO A 102 -14.63 -0.61 -14.78
N LYS A 103 -15.76 -0.50 -14.08
CA LYS A 103 -17.10 -0.43 -14.67
C LYS A 103 -17.46 1.05 -14.89
N GLU A 104 -18.49 1.33 -15.70
CA GLU A 104 -18.98 2.71 -15.93
C GLU A 104 -19.41 3.42 -14.63
N THR A 105 -19.78 2.65 -13.60
CA THR A 105 -20.20 3.16 -12.29
C THR A 105 -19.06 3.46 -11.33
N ASP A 106 -17.81 3.26 -11.74
CA ASP A 106 -16.61 3.43 -10.89
C ASP A 106 -15.91 4.78 -11.14
N ASP A 107 -16.67 5.83 -11.43
CA ASP A 107 -16.22 7.17 -11.77
C ASP A 107 -15.51 7.93 -10.63
N ASP A 108 -15.68 7.48 -9.39
CA ASP A 108 -15.00 7.98 -8.19
C ASP A 108 -13.62 7.35 -7.95
N MET A 109 -13.19 6.41 -8.81
CA MET A 109 -11.88 5.74 -8.72
C MET A 109 -11.00 6.07 -9.91
N LEU A 110 -9.68 6.07 -9.68
CA LEU A 110 -8.69 6.24 -10.74
C LEU A 110 -8.65 5.00 -11.64
N THR A 111 -8.34 5.20 -12.92
CA THR A 111 -8.28 4.11 -13.90
C THR A 111 -6.86 3.79 -14.32
N GLY A 112 -6.60 2.53 -14.71
CA GLY A 112 -5.30 2.07 -15.20
C GLY A 112 -4.49 1.31 -14.17
N TYR A 113 -3.18 1.53 -14.17
CA TYR A 113 -2.24 0.89 -13.26
C TYR A 113 -1.63 1.88 -12.28
N VAL A 114 -1.26 1.43 -11.09
CA VAL A 114 -0.69 2.25 -10.01
C VAL A 114 0.50 3.11 -10.45
N HIS A 115 1.26 2.64 -11.44
CA HIS A 115 2.46 3.34 -11.93
C HIS A 115 2.19 4.72 -12.55
N ALA A 116 0.99 4.97 -13.04
CA ALA A 116 0.61 6.26 -13.59
C ALA A 116 0.31 7.32 -12.51
N HIS A 117 0.15 6.89 -11.24
CA HIS A 117 -0.47 7.73 -10.22
C HIS A 117 0.46 8.16 -9.08
N TYR A 118 1.71 7.68 -9.00
CA TYR A 118 2.65 8.09 -7.96
C TYR A 118 3.84 8.92 -8.48
N SER A 119 4.08 8.95 -9.79
CA SER A 119 5.25 9.62 -10.38
C SER A 119 5.34 11.10 -10.04
N ASP A 120 4.20 11.79 -10.03
CA ASP A 120 4.14 13.21 -9.71
C ASP A 120 4.58 13.51 -8.27
N TRP A 121 4.23 12.63 -7.32
CA TRP A 121 4.67 12.75 -5.93
C TRP A 121 6.18 12.64 -5.82
N VAL A 122 6.76 11.64 -6.48
CA VAL A 122 8.20 11.40 -6.51
C VAL A 122 8.95 12.57 -7.14
N THR A 123 8.42 13.11 -8.24
CA THR A 123 9.07 14.21 -8.97
C THR A 123 9.04 15.50 -8.17
N LYS A 124 7.97 15.76 -7.42
CA LYS A 124 7.80 16.99 -6.62
C LYS A 124 8.63 17.00 -5.35
N ASN A 125 8.94 15.82 -4.79
CA ASN A 125 9.70 15.71 -3.55
C ASN A 125 10.86 14.72 -3.67
N PRO A 126 12.11 15.18 -3.89
CA PRO A 126 13.28 14.32 -4.00
C PRO A 126 13.65 13.56 -2.71
N GLN A 127 13.06 13.92 -1.56
CA GLN A 127 13.29 13.23 -0.27
C GLN A 127 12.22 12.19 0.06
N ILE A 128 11.24 12.01 -0.81
CA ILE A 128 10.12 11.09 -0.61
C ILE A 128 10.58 9.65 -0.41
N HIS A 129 9.91 8.93 0.46
CA HIS A 129 10.10 7.49 0.62
C HIS A 129 8.95 6.71 0.00
N VAL A 130 9.26 5.62 -0.71
CA VAL A 130 8.27 4.81 -1.41
C VAL A 130 8.31 3.35 -0.92
N TYR A 131 7.19 2.85 -0.46
CA TYR A 131 7.00 1.45 -0.07
C TYR A 131 6.13 0.76 -1.10
N VAL A 132 6.57 -0.38 -1.60
CA VAL A 132 5.88 -1.12 -2.66
C VAL A 132 5.64 -2.55 -2.21
N CYS A 133 4.39 -2.99 -2.25
CA CYS A 133 4.03 -4.37 -1.90
C CYS A 133 2.94 -4.92 -2.82
N GLY A 134 3.11 -6.14 -3.27
CA GLY A 134 2.13 -6.83 -4.11
C GLY A 134 2.77 -7.74 -5.14
N TRP A 135 2.11 -7.89 -6.28
CA TRP A 135 2.52 -8.84 -7.32
C TRP A 135 3.91 -8.52 -7.90
N ASP A 136 4.69 -9.57 -8.14
CA ASP A 136 6.09 -9.51 -8.58
C ASP A 136 6.31 -8.59 -9.80
N ALA A 137 5.48 -8.71 -10.85
CA ALA A 137 5.60 -7.88 -12.04
C ALA A 137 5.43 -6.38 -11.74
N MET A 138 4.46 -6.02 -10.87
CA MET A 138 4.25 -4.64 -10.43
C MET A 138 5.45 -4.13 -9.62
N CYS A 139 5.98 -4.94 -8.71
CA CYS A 139 7.15 -4.57 -7.91
C CYS A 139 8.41 -4.37 -8.77
N LYS A 140 8.63 -5.22 -9.78
CA LYS A 140 9.74 -5.08 -10.73
C LYS A 140 9.65 -3.81 -11.55
N GLU A 141 8.46 -3.52 -12.09
CA GLU A 141 8.22 -2.29 -12.85
C GLU A 141 8.37 -1.05 -11.97
N ALA A 142 7.78 -1.04 -10.75
CA ALA A 142 7.94 0.05 -9.81
C ALA A 142 9.42 0.33 -9.51
N ARG A 143 10.22 -0.72 -9.27
CA ARG A 143 11.65 -0.59 -9.00
C ARG A 143 12.40 0.11 -10.13
N GLN A 144 12.08 -0.24 -11.38
CA GLN A 144 12.72 0.40 -12.53
C GLN A 144 12.30 1.86 -12.62
N ARG A 145 11.00 2.16 -12.55
CA ARG A 145 10.48 3.52 -12.63
C ARG A 145 11.02 4.44 -11.54
N LEU A 146 11.10 3.97 -10.28
CA LEU A 146 11.64 4.76 -9.17
C LEU A 146 13.13 5.10 -9.36
N LYS A 147 13.91 4.17 -9.94
CA LYS A 147 15.30 4.47 -10.33
C LYS A 147 15.36 5.52 -11.45
N ASP A 148 14.53 5.39 -12.47
CA ASP A 148 14.49 6.33 -13.60
C ASP A 148 14.05 7.72 -13.16
N LEU A 149 13.23 7.80 -12.09
CA LEU A 149 12.85 9.05 -11.41
C LEU A 149 13.94 9.59 -10.47
N GLY A 150 15.09 8.91 -10.36
CA GLY A 150 16.25 9.38 -9.61
C GLY A 150 16.29 9.00 -8.13
N LEU A 151 15.37 8.16 -7.62
CA LEU A 151 15.40 7.73 -6.23
C LEU A 151 16.59 6.78 -5.97
N THR A 152 17.20 6.95 -4.82
CA THR A 152 18.27 6.08 -4.33
C THR A 152 17.70 4.85 -3.63
N ARG A 153 18.53 3.80 -3.47
CA ARG A 153 18.13 2.57 -2.77
C ARG A 153 17.74 2.76 -1.29
N ARG A 154 18.01 3.91 -0.71
CA ARG A 154 17.62 4.25 0.67
C ARG A 154 16.21 4.81 0.78
N GLN A 155 15.57 5.12 -0.35
CA GLN A 155 14.28 5.79 -0.41
C GLN A 155 13.14 4.87 -0.87
N TYR A 156 13.42 3.65 -1.37
CA TYR A 156 12.37 2.73 -1.78
C TYR A 156 12.56 1.33 -1.21
N PHE A 157 11.45 0.74 -0.76
CA PHE A 157 11.42 -0.53 -0.04
C PHE A 157 10.37 -1.44 -0.68
N PHE A 158 10.66 -2.73 -0.77
CA PHE A 158 9.81 -3.69 -1.48
C PHE A 158 9.54 -4.93 -0.66
N GLU A 159 8.30 -5.41 -0.72
CA GLU A 159 7.92 -6.77 -0.40
C GLU A 159 7.14 -7.37 -1.57
N GLN A 160 7.53 -8.55 -2.00
CA GLN A 160 6.91 -9.24 -3.13
C GLN A 160 6.07 -10.40 -2.61
N TYR A 161 4.85 -10.50 -3.12
CA TYR A 161 4.01 -11.66 -2.90
C TYR A 161 4.09 -12.53 -4.15
N ASP A 162 4.60 -13.75 -3.99
CA ASP A 162 4.58 -14.75 -5.04
C ASP A 162 3.13 -15.17 -5.28
N GLY A 163 2.69 -15.06 -6.56
CA GLY A 163 1.39 -15.50 -7.01
C GLY A 163 1.41 -16.98 -7.43
#